data_ecdeac66cf22862b3c565497edafea0b
#
_entry.id   ecdeac66cf22862b3c565497edafea0b
#
_cell.length_a   1.000
_cell.length_b   1.000
_cell.length_c   1.000
_cell.angle_alpha   90.00
_cell.angle_beta   90.00
_cell.angle_gamma   90.00
#
_symmetry.space_group_name_H-M   'P 1'
#
loop_
_entity.id
_entity.type
_entity.pdbx_description
1 polymer ?
#
loop_
_entity_poly.entity_id
_entity_poly.type
_entity_poly.pdbx_seq_one_letter_code
_entity_poly.pdbx_strand_id
1 'polypeptide(L)'
;MLADGKIITARLKGKFKLQELDTTNPIAVGDYVSMEKTEGGEFIINEIHPRHNYIIRQSPRNKHQRHIIASNIDLALLVVTIAQPRTSLGFIDRFIAAAESFHIPVKIVINKIDLIREKDKELLEYMQIVYNHLGYEVICSSTITNEGIDKIKSTLANKTTLVAGHSGVGKSTLLNAINKDLNLKTRSEEHTSELQSPDLIS
;
A
#
# COMPACT_ATOMS: atom_id res chain seq x y z
N MET A 1 -9.38 9.45 -13.00
CA MET A 1 -8.07 9.07 -13.60
C MET A 1 -7.20 10.30 -13.68
N LEU A 2 -5.88 10.15 -13.65
CA LEU A 2 -4.92 11.26 -13.78
C LEU A 2 -4.37 11.28 -15.21
N ALA A 3 -4.48 12.42 -15.87
CA ALA A 3 -3.88 12.66 -17.18
C ALA A 3 -3.33 14.09 -17.20
N ASP A 4 -2.07 14.27 -17.59
CA ASP A 4 -1.36 15.56 -17.60
C ASP A 4 -1.52 16.36 -16.30
N GLY A 5 -1.45 15.66 -15.15
CA GLY A 5 -1.63 16.24 -13.82
C GLY A 5 -3.08 16.62 -13.45
N LYS A 6 -4.07 16.33 -14.29
CA LYS A 6 -5.48 16.63 -14.06
C LYS A 6 -6.29 15.36 -13.80
N ILE A 7 -7.23 15.44 -12.87
CA ILE A 7 -8.19 14.37 -12.62
C ILE A 7 -9.31 14.46 -13.65
N ILE A 8 -9.47 13.40 -14.44
CA ILE A 8 -10.54 13.28 -15.43
C ILE A 8 -11.42 12.06 -15.15
N THR A 9 -12.69 12.18 -15.49
CA THR A 9 -13.65 11.09 -15.48
C THR A 9 -13.70 10.44 -16.86
N ALA A 10 -13.56 9.10 -16.90
CA ALA A 10 -13.64 8.35 -18.14
C ALA A 10 -14.53 7.11 -17.96
N ARG A 11 -15.14 6.64 -19.06
CA ARG A 11 -15.95 5.42 -19.10
C ARG A 11 -15.19 4.32 -19.83
N LEU A 12 -15.51 3.08 -19.52
CA LEU A 12 -15.00 1.91 -20.26
C LEU A 12 -15.79 1.71 -21.56
N LYS A 13 -15.10 1.44 -22.65
CA LYS A 13 -15.70 1.07 -23.95
C LYS A 13 -16.13 -0.40 -23.92
N GLY A 14 -17.43 -0.65 -23.89
CA GLY A 14 -17.99 -1.99 -24.06
C GLY A 14 -17.55 -3.04 -23.05
N LYS A 15 -17.62 -4.31 -23.42
CA LYS A 15 -17.08 -5.42 -22.64
C LYS A 15 -15.59 -5.56 -22.94
N PHE A 16 -14.75 -5.05 -22.05
CA PHE A 16 -13.35 -5.47 -22.03
C PHE A 16 -13.33 -6.99 -21.79
N LYS A 17 -12.88 -7.77 -22.79
CA LYS A 17 -12.52 -9.17 -22.58
C LYS A 17 -11.35 -9.18 -21.62
N LEU A 18 -11.59 -9.62 -20.40
CA LEU A 18 -10.58 -9.89 -19.39
C LEU A 18 -9.68 -11.01 -19.94
N GLN A 19 -8.54 -10.64 -20.48
CA GLN A 19 -7.51 -11.60 -20.82
C GLN A 19 -6.96 -12.15 -19.50
N GLU A 20 -7.23 -13.44 -19.25
CA GLU A 20 -6.50 -14.35 -18.34
C GLU A 20 -6.72 -14.28 -16.81
N LEU A 21 -7.47 -13.34 -16.27
CA LEU A 21 -7.80 -13.37 -14.85
C LEU A 21 -9.32 -13.32 -14.68
N ASP A 22 -9.88 -14.29 -13.95
CA ASP A 22 -11.30 -14.27 -13.50
C ASP A 22 -11.52 -13.13 -12.48
N THR A 23 -11.32 -11.88 -12.92
CA THR A 23 -11.49 -10.71 -12.07
C THR A 23 -12.80 -10.00 -12.45
N THR A 24 -13.55 -9.58 -11.43
CA THR A 24 -14.84 -8.89 -11.62
C THR A 24 -14.68 -7.43 -12.04
N ASN A 25 -13.51 -6.84 -11.85
CA ASN A 25 -13.22 -5.47 -12.24
C ASN A 25 -12.05 -5.44 -13.25
N PRO A 26 -12.27 -4.99 -14.48
CA PRO A 26 -11.21 -4.94 -15.49
C PRO A 26 -10.13 -3.90 -15.19
N ILE A 27 -10.46 -2.83 -14.46
CA ILE A 27 -9.53 -1.74 -14.10
C ILE A 27 -9.22 -1.76 -12.61
N ALA A 28 -7.96 -1.58 -12.30
CA ALA A 28 -7.44 -1.39 -10.95
C ALA A 28 -6.80 0.00 -10.78
N VAL A 29 -6.62 0.41 -9.53
CA VAL A 29 -5.83 1.60 -9.21
C VAL A 29 -4.37 1.35 -9.63
N GLY A 30 -3.76 2.29 -10.35
CA GLY A 30 -2.40 2.16 -10.88
C GLY A 30 -2.31 1.67 -12.33
N ASP A 31 -3.44 1.28 -12.96
CA ASP A 31 -3.43 0.89 -14.37
C ASP A 31 -3.09 2.07 -15.28
N TYR A 32 -2.20 1.82 -16.23
CA TYR A 32 -2.00 2.69 -17.38
C TYR A 32 -3.01 2.34 -18.45
N VAL A 33 -3.66 3.36 -19.02
CA VAL A 33 -4.73 3.18 -20.01
C VAL A 33 -4.58 4.17 -21.14
N SER A 34 -5.01 3.75 -22.34
CA SER A 34 -5.24 4.64 -23.47
C SER A 34 -6.68 5.11 -23.46
N MET A 35 -6.89 6.38 -23.79
CA MET A 35 -8.20 7.01 -23.83
C MET A 35 -8.37 7.84 -25.08
N GLU A 36 -9.60 7.91 -25.56
CA GLU A 36 -10.01 8.84 -26.62
C GLU A 36 -11.10 9.79 -26.10
N LYS A 37 -11.09 11.02 -26.60
CA LYS A 37 -12.15 12.00 -26.34
C LYS A 37 -13.19 11.87 -27.43
N THR A 38 -14.45 11.67 -27.04
CA THR A 38 -15.58 11.60 -27.98
C THR A 38 -15.98 13.01 -28.46
N GLU A 39 -16.73 13.09 -29.54
CA GLU A 39 -17.33 14.33 -30.05
C GLU A 39 -18.18 15.04 -28.98
N GLY A 40 -18.82 14.29 -28.08
CA GLY A 40 -19.57 14.79 -26.93
C GLY A 40 -18.72 15.27 -25.74
N GLY A 41 -17.37 15.19 -25.85
CA GLY A 41 -16.43 15.65 -24.80
C GLY A 41 -16.17 14.65 -23.69
N GLU A 42 -16.79 13.48 -23.71
CA GLU A 42 -16.53 12.39 -22.74
C GLU A 42 -15.24 11.65 -23.09
N PHE A 43 -14.51 11.19 -22.06
CA PHE A 43 -13.36 10.31 -22.25
C PHE A 43 -13.76 8.85 -22.14
N ILE A 44 -13.33 8.04 -23.12
CA ILE A 44 -13.57 6.60 -23.17
C ILE A 44 -12.22 5.89 -23.13
N ILE A 45 -12.11 4.92 -22.21
CA ILE A 45 -10.96 4.02 -22.12
C ILE A 45 -11.14 2.94 -23.18
N ASN A 46 -10.19 2.86 -24.09
CA ASN A 46 -10.17 1.89 -25.18
C ASN A 46 -9.16 0.77 -25.00
N GLU A 47 -8.15 0.96 -24.12
CA GLU A 47 -7.12 -0.04 -23.85
C GLU A 47 -6.60 0.07 -22.41
N ILE A 48 -6.27 -1.08 -21.81
CA ILE A 48 -5.53 -1.19 -20.55
C ILE A 48 -4.19 -1.79 -20.90
N HIS A 49 -3.10 -1.06 -20.57
CA HIS A 49 -1.74 -1.52 -20.86
C HIS A 49 -1.33 -2.69 -19.95
N PRO A 50 -0.37 -3.51 -20.38
CA PRO A 50 0.16 -4.60 -19.56
C PRO A 50 0.66 -4.10 -18.21
N ARG A 51 0.32 -4.83 -17.17
CA ARG A 51 0.77 -4.57 -15.79
C ARG A 51 2.11 -5.24 -15.57
N HIS A 52 3.08 -4.54 -14.99
CA HIS A 52 4.35 -5.16 -14.62
C HIS A 52 4.25 -5.92 -13.28
N ASN A 53 3.36 -5.50 -12.40
CA ASN A 53 2.96 -6.22 -11.20
C ASN A 53 1.56 -5.79 -10.76
N TYR A 54 0.98 -6.53 -9.81
CA TYR A 54 -0.33 -6.21 -9.23
C TYR A 54 -0.51 -6.95 -7.90
N ILE A 55 -1.42 -6.47 -7.06
CA ILE A 55 -1.88 -7.17 -5.85
C ILE A 55 -3.32 -7.59 -6.03
N ILE A 56 -3.61 -8.83 -5.69
CA ILE A 56 -4.95 -9.41 -5.69
C ILE A 56 -5.44 -9.65 -4.27
N ARG A 57 -6.75 -9.51 -4.10
CA ARG A 57 -7.47 -9.94 -2.90
C ARG A 57 -8.47 -11.01 -3.31
N GLN A 58 -8.48 -12.12 -2.59
CA GLN A 58 -9.55 -13.12 -2.76
C GLN A 58 -10.84 -12.59 -2.15
N SER A 59 -11.97 -12.85 -2.82
CA SER A 59 -13.28 -12.54 -2.27
C SER A 59 -13.59 -13.49 -1.11
N PRO A 60 -13.94 -12.98 0.09
CA PRO A 60 -14.32 -13.87 1.22
C PRO A 60 -15.60 -14.68 0.93
N ARG A 61 -16.43 -14.25 -0.03
CA ARG A 61 -17.68 -14.92 -0.40
C ARG A 61 -17.55 -15.90 -1.56
N ASN A 62 -16.53 -15.75 -2.40
CA ASN A 62 -16.32 -16.62 -3.55
C ASN A 62 -14.83 -16.79 -3.82
N LYS A 63 -14.28 -17.96 -3.45
CA LYS A 63 -12.85 -18.31 -3.59
C LYS A 63 -12.32 -18.25 -5.02
N HIS A 64 -13.21 -18.26 -6.03
CA HIS A 64 -12.84 -18.14 -7.44
C HIS A 64 -12.84 -16.70 -7.95
N GLN A 65 -13.37 -15.74 -7.18
CA GLN A 65 -13.34 -14.33 -7.56
C GLN A 65 -12.13 -13.63 -6.97
N ARG A 66 -11.25 -13.17 -7.83
CA ARG A 66 -10.07 -12.39 -7.50
C ARG A 66 -10.31 -10.94 -7.88
N HIS A 67 -9.95 -10.02 -6.99
CA HIS A 67 -10.01 -8.58 -7.25
C HIS A 67 -8.61 -8.02 -7.26
N ILE A 68 -8.19 -7.41 -8.35
CA ILE A 68 -6.96 -6.63 -8.37
C ILE A 68 -7.21 -5.36 -7.57
N ILE A 69 -6.45 -5.16 -6.50
CA ILE A 69 -6.56 -4.00 -5.61
C ILE A 69 -5.78 -2.83 -6.19
N ALA A 70 -4.55 -3.12 -6.64
CA ALA A 70 -3.65 -2.14 -7.22
C ALA A 70 -2.68 -2.82 -8.19
N SER A 71 -2.17 -2.06 -9.14
CA SER A 71 -1.23 -2.50 -10.17
C SER A 71 -0.10 -1.48 -10.34
N ASN A 72 0.96 -1.91 -11.02
CA ASN A 72 2.11 -1.06 -11.35
C ASN A 72 2.70 -0.37 -10.12
N ILE A 73 2.94 -1.18 -9.06
CA ILE A 73 3.42 -0.74 -7.75
C ILE A 73 4.94 -0.72 -7.75
N ASP A 74 5.54 0.44 -7.49
CA ASP A 74 7.01 0.58 -7.41
C ASP A 74 7.54 0.20 -6.03
N LEU A 75 6.71 0.28 -4.98
CA LEU A 75 7.12 0.07 -3.60
C LEU A 75 5.95 -0.33 -2.71
N ALA A 76 6.14 -1.30 -1.84
CA ALA A 76 5.28 -1.57 -0.69
C ALA A 76 5.93 -1.00 0.58
N LEU A 77 5.29 -0.03 1.21
CA LEU A 77 5.70 0.53 2.49
C LEU A 77 4.91 -0.14 3.61
N LEU A 78 5.55 -1.07 4.32
CA LEU A 78 4.96 -1.76 5.45
C LEU A 78 5.16 -0.95 6.73
N VAL A 79 4.08 -0.36 7.26
CA VAL A 79 4.11 0.41 8.51
C VAL A 79 3.75 -0.52 9.67
N VAL A 80 4.65 -0.62 10.63
CA VAL A 80 4.54 -1.48 11.81
C VAL A 80 4.84 -0.68 13.10
N THR A 81 4.47 -1.23 14.23
CA THR A 81 4.80 -0.68 15.56
C THR A 81 5.23 -1.80 16.50
N ILE A 82 6.15 -1.48 17.41
CA ILE A 82 6.65 -2.42 18.41
C ILE A 82 5.73 -2.45 19.64
N ALA A 83 5.20 -1.29 20.01
CA ALA A 83 4.46 -1.15 21.27
C ALA A 83 2.94 -1.15 21.09
N GLN A 84 2.37 -0.14 20.44
CA GLN A 84 0.93 0.13 20.42
C GLN A 84 0.40 0.49 19.01
N PRO A 85 -0.33 -0.45 18.36
CA PRO A 85 -0.46 -1.87 18.67
C PRO A 85 0.82 -2.64 18.33
N ARG A 86 1.09 -3.74 19.03
CA ARG A 86 2.25 -4.57 18.71
C ARG A 86 2.02 -5.34 17.41
N THR A 87 2.93 -5.18 16.46
CA THR A 87 2.96 -5.97 15.23
C THR A 87 3.82 -7.21 15.45
N SER A 88 3.32 -8.39 15.08
CA SER A 88 4.08 -9.63 15.19
C SER A 88 5.09 -9.77 14.05
N LEU A 89 6.25 -10.37 14.32
CA LEU A 89 7.25 -10.67 13.29
C LEU A 89 6.66 -11.54 12.18
N GLY A 90 5.89 -12.56 12.53
CA GLY A 90 5.25 -13.42 11.54
C GLY A 90 4.27 -12.71 10.60
N PHE A 91 3.68 -11.57 10.99
CA PHE A 91 2.92 -10.74 10.07
C PHE A 91 3.86 -10.02 9.07
N ILE A 92 4.97 -9.50 9.56
CA ILE A 92 5.97 -8.83 8.71
C ILE A 92 6.51 -9.81 7.68
N ASP A 93 6.91 -11.00 8.10
CA ASP A 93 7.48 -12.04 7.24
C ASP A 93 6.49 -12.50 6.16
N ARG A 94 5.24 -12.75 6.54
CA ARG A 94 4.18 -13.11 5.57
C ARG A 94 3.90 -11.98 4.57
N PHE A 95 3.90 -10.73 5.04
CA PHE A 95 3.70 -9.60 4.14
C PHE A 95 4.84 -9.49 3.12
N ILE A 96 6.08 -9.62 3.59
CA ILE A 96 7.28 -9.58 2.73
C ILE A 96 7.18 -10.70 1.69
N ALA A 97 6.94 -11.95 2.12
CA ALA A 97 6.83 -13.09 1.21
C ALA A 97 5.72 -12.88 0.16
N ALA A 98 4.58 -12.32 0.57
CA ALA A 98 3.49 -12.00 -0.35
C ALA A 98 3.89 -10.92 -1.37
N ALA A 99 4.50 -9.82 -0.93
CA ALA A 99 4.94 -8.76 -1.83
C ALA A 99 6.00 -9.24 -2.82
N GLU A 100 6.95 -10.04 -2.37
CA GLU A 100 7.98 -10.66 -3.20
C GLU A 100 7.39 -11.60 -4.27
N SER A 101 6.35 -12.36 -3.93
CA SER A 101 5.66 -13.22 -4.89
C SER A 101 5.01 -12.44 -6.05
N PHE A 102 4.75 -11.16 -5.86
CA PHE A 102 4.28 -10.21 -6.87
C PHE A 102 5.37 -9.29 -7.41
N HIS A 103 6.64 -9.55 -7.09
CA HIS A 103 7.80 -8.75 -7.52
C HIS A 103 7.69 -7.27 -7.09
N ILE A 104 7.17 -7.02 -5.89
CA ILE A 104 7.02 -5.68 -5.33
C ILE A 104 8.07 -5.47 -4.24
N PRO A 105 9.00 -4.51 -4.43
CA PRO A 105 10.00 -4.17 -3.41
C PRO A 105 9.34 -3.72 -2.11
N VAL A 106 9.88 -4.15 -0.96
CA VAL A 106 9.35 -3.81 0.36
C VAL A 106 10.33 -2.94 1.13
N LYS A 107 9.80 -1.91 1.82
CA LYS A 107 10.49 -1.20 2.90
C LYS A 107 9.64 -1.22 4.15
N ILE A 108 10.29 -1.32 5.31
CA ILE A 108 9.63 -1.42 6.60
C ILE A 108 9.77 -0.08 7.33
N VAL A 109 8.65 0.45 7.82
CA VAL A 109 8.65 1.62 8.69
C VAL A 109 8.23 1.19 10.08
N ILE A 110 9.15 1.28 11.06
CA ILE A 110 8.83 1.12 12.47
C ILE A 110 8.38 2.49 12.98
N ASN A 111 7.06 2.67 13.09
CA ASN A 111 6.46 3.93 13.49
C ASN A 111 6.22 3.99 15.01
N LYS A 112 5.96 5.20 15.53
CA LYS A 112 5.72 5.48 16.95
C LYS A 112 6.92 5.10 17.84
N ILE A 113 8.13 5.36 17.38
CA ILE A 113 9.35 5.06 18.18
C ILE A 113 9.43 5.87 19.46
N ASP A 114 8.72 6.99 19.56
CA ASP A 114 8.52 7.78 20.77
C ASP A 114 7.84 7.01 21.91
N LEU A 115 7.13 5.92 21.61
CA LEU A 115 6.47 5.05 22.59
C LEU A 115 7.32 3.84 23.01
N ILE A 116 8.53 3.68 22.45
CA ILE A 116 9.41 2.55 22.74
C ILE A 116 9.99 2.69 24.15
N ARG A 117 9.83 1.65 24.95
CA ARG A 117 10.36 1.56 26.31
C ARG A 117 11.65 0.74 26.31
N GLU A 118 12.42 0.78 27.43
CA GLU A 118 13.66 0.04 27.58
C GLU A 118 13.52 -1.45 27.22
N LYS A 119 12.45 -2.10 27.69
CA LYS A 119 12.15 -3.51 27.38
C LYS A 119 11.89 -3.83 25.91
N ASP A 120 11.63 -2.82 25.10
CA ASP A 120 11.27 -2.97 23.67
C ASP A 120 12.48 -2.68 22.75
N LYS A 121 13.58 -2.15 23.31
CA LYS A 121 14.78 -1.77 22.55
C LYS A 121 15.46 -2.95 21.88
N GLU A 122 15.57 -4.07 22.58
CA GLU A 122 16.15 -5.30 22.04
C GLU A 122 15.39 -5.77 20.77
N LEU A 123 14.06 -5.71 20.80
CA LEU A 123 13.26 -6.06 19.64
C LEU A 123 13.45 -5.06 18.48
N LEU A 124 13.58 -3.76 18.79
CA LEU A 124 13.86 -2.74 17.78
C LEU A 124 15.20 -3.02 17.09
N GLU A 125 16.24 -3.24 17.87
CA GLU A 125 17.58 -3.53 17.37
C GLU A 125 17.61 -4.83 16.54
N TYR A 126 16.96 -5.88 17.05
CA TYR A 126 16.79 -7.13 16.33
C TYR A 126 16.14 -6.91 14.96
N MET A 127 15.02 -6.19 14.90
CA MET A 127 14.31 -5.93 13.65
C MET A 127 15.18 -5.13 12.66
N GLN A 128 15.89 -4.11 13.14
CA GLN A 128 16.79 -3.32 12.30
C GLN A 128 17.92 -4.17 11.73
N ILE A 129 18.57 -4.98 12.54
CA ILE A 129 19.70 -5.81 12.13
C ILE A 129 19.23 -6.87 11.13
N VAL A 130 18.21 -7.64 11.50
CA VAL A 130 17.76 -8.80 10.71
C VAL A 130 17.19 -8.37 9.37
N TYR A 131 16.24 -7.44 9.34
CA TYR A 131 15.61 -7.06 8.08
C TYR A 131 16.55 -6.28 7.16
N ASN A 132 17.42 -5.40 7.68
CA ASN A 132 18.43 -4.75 6.86
C ASN A 132 19.45 -5.77 6.29
N HIS A 133 19.84 -6.77 7.07
CA HIS A 133 20.73 -7.85 6.59
C HIS A 133 20.09 -8.67 5.47
N LEU A 134 18.77 -8.87 5.54
CA LEU A 134 17.99 -9.54 4.49
C LEU A 134 17.70 -8.64 3.27
N GLY A 135 18.15 -7.38 3.27
CA GLY A 135 17.97 -6.44 2.16
C GLY A 135 16.72 -5.57 2.25
N TYR A 136 15.94 -5.66 3.33
CA TYR A 136 14.75 -4.82 3.55
C TYR A 136 15.11 -3.60 4.39
N GLU A 137 15.16 -2.42 3.77
CA GLU A 137 15.46 -1.19 4.49
C GLU A 137 14.43 -0.94 5.60
N VAL A 138 14.93 -0.76 6.84
CA VAL A 138 14.12 -0.42 8.00
C VAL A 138 14.30 1.06 8.34
N ILE A 139 13.19 1.81 8.36
CA ILE A 139 13.16 3.23 8.71
C ILE A 139 12.39 3.38 10.03
N CYS A 140 13.04 3.92 11.04
CA CYS A 140 12.36 4.32 12.28
C CYS A 140 11.69 5.67 12.10
N SER A 141 10.47 5.82 12.63
CA SER A 141 9.73 7.08 12.51
C SER A 141 8.84 7.39 13.71
N SER A 142 8.65 8.69 13.93
CA SER A 142 7.64 9.22 14.84
C SER A 142 7.05 10.51 14.25
N THR A 143 5.75 10.59 14.17
CA THR A 143 5.05 11.81 13.77
C THR A 143 4.98 12.85 14.90
N ILE A 144 5.32 12.46 16.13
CA ILE A 144 5.38 13.35 17.30
C ILE A 144 6.72 14.09 17.33
N THR A 145 7.81 13.36 17.13
CA THR A 145 9.18 13.94 17.14
C THR A 145 9.66 14.37 15.75
N ASN A 146 8.90 14.08 14.70
CA ASN A 146 9.26 14.24 13.28
C ASN A 146 10.46 13.39 12.83
N GLU A 147 10.91 12.45 13.63
CA GLU A 147 12.01 11.56 13.26
C GLU A 147 11.63 10.67 12.08
N GLY A 148 12.54 10.49 11.13
CA GLY A 148 12.37 9.63 9.95
C GLY A 148 11.40 10.13 8.88
N ILE A 149 10.64 11.20 9.10
CA ILE A 149 9.61 11.69 8.18
C ILE A 149 10.21 12.10 6.84
N ASP A 150 11.29 12.89 6.82
CA ASP A 150 11.94 13.34 5.59
C ASP A 150 12.53 12.16 4.79
N LYS A 151 13.07 11.15 5.48
CA LYS A 151 13.58 9.94 4.86
C LYS A 151 12.46 9.15 4.19
N ILE A 152 11.30 9.03 4.84
CA ILE A 152 10.14 8.36 4.25
C ILE A 152 9.65 9.19 3.05
N LYS A 153 9.54 10.50 3.18
CA LYS A 153 9.12 11.39 2.09
C LYS A 153 10.00 11.24 0.85
N SER A 154 11.31 11.25 1.00
CA SER A 154 12.26 11.05 -0.11
C SER A 154 12.16 9.63 -0.70
N THR A 155 11.89 8.63 0.12
CA THR A 155 11.70 7.23 -0.30
C THR A 155 10.47 7.06 -1.21
N LEU A 156 9.41 7.81 -0.94
CA LEU A 156 8.14 7.74 -1.67
C LEU A 156 8.10 8.63 -2.92
N ALA A 157 9.04 9.55 -3.08
CA ALA A 157 9.04 10.51 -4.18
C ALA A 157 9.02 9.80 -5.55
N ASN A 158 8.10 10.22 -6.41
CA ASN A 158 7.92 9.71 -7.78
C ASN A 158 7.67 8.19 -7.85
N LYS A 159 7.05 7.60 -6.82
CA LYS A 159 6.72 6.17 -6.79
C LYS A 159 5.25 5.93 -6.53
N THR A 160 4.69 4.99 -7.27
CA THR A 160 3.40 4.38 -6.94
C THR A 160 3.60 3.45 -5.75
N THR A 161 3.14 3.87 -4.58
CA THR A 161 3.42 3.17 -3.33
C THR A 161 2.16 2.57 -2.70
N LEU A 162 2.23 1.27 -2.40
CA LEU A 162 1.25 0.61 -1.54
C LEU A 162 1.65 0.80 -0.08
N VAL A 163 0.77 1.43 0.72
CA VAL A 163 0.99 1.56 2.17
C VAL A 163 0.15 0.53 2.92
N ALA A 164 0.83 -0.37 3.61
CA ALA A 164 0.22 -1.49 4.34
C ALA A 164 0.59 -1.45 5.84
N GLY A 165 -0.13 -2.23 6.64
CA GLY A 165 0.07 -2.36 8.09
C GLY A 165 -1.25 -2.46 8.84
N HIS A 166 -1.23 -2.92 10.07
CA HIS A 166 -2.42 -3.08 10.92
C HIS A 166 -3.15 -1.75 11.18
N SER A 167 -4.40 -1.85 11.66
CA SER A 167 -5.12 -0.68 12.17
C SER A 167 -4.38 -0.12 13.40
N GLY A 168 -4.36 1.19 13.56
CA GLY A 168 -3.72 1.84 14.72
C GLY A 168 -2.20 2.02 14.65
N VAL A 169 -1.49 1.46 13.66
CA VAL A 169 -0.01 1.68 13.51
C VAL A 169 0.35 3.10 13.06
N GLY A 170 -0.65 3.93 12.73
CA GLY A 170 -0.43 5.34 12.39
C GLY A 170 -0.24 5.63 10.90
N LYS A 171 -0.67 4.77 9.98
CA LYS A 171 -0.55 4.98 8.52
C LYS A 171 -1.08 6.33 8.06
N SER A 172 -2.32 6.66 8.40
CA SER A 172 -2.95 7.92 7.98
C SER A 172 -2.26 9.13 8.58
N THR A 173 -1.86 9.05 9.85
CA THR A 173 -1.11 10.13 10.52
C THR A 173 0.25 10.35 9.87
N LEU A 174 0.96 9.26 9.54
CA LEU A 174 2.24 9.29 8.85
C LEU A 174 2.10 9.91 7.46
N LEU A 175 1.12 9.49 6.68
CA LEU A 175 0.88 10.04 5.35
C LEU A 175 0.51 11.52 5.38
N ASN A 176 -0.29 11.96 6.35
CA ASN A 176 -0.61 13.38 6.56
C ASN A 176 0.62 14.19 6.97
N ALA A 177 1.54 13.61 7.75
CA ALA A 177 2.79 14.28 8.11
C ALA A 177 3.73 14.46 6.90
N ILE A 178 3.73 13.49 5.97
CA ILE A 178 4.53 13.54 4.74
C ILE A 178 3.95 14.53 3.74
N ASN A 179 2.64 14.55 3.58
CA ASN A 179 1.93 15.41 2.66
C ASN A 179 0.69 16.02 3.33
N LYS A 180 0.81 17.28 3.74
CA LYS A 180 -0.26 18.01 4.43
C LYS A 180 -1.52 18.20 3.59
N ASP A 181 -1.40 18.14 2.25
CA ASP A 181 -2.52 18.29 1.34
C ASP A 181 -3.41 17.04 1.23
N LEU A 182 -2.93 15.87 1.68
CA LEU A 182 -3.70 14.63 1.61
C LEU A 182 -4.94 14.61 2.50
N ASN A 183 -4.93 15.32 3.63
CA ASN A 183 -6.03 15.46 4.59
C ASN A 183 -6.80 14.13 4.84
N LEU A 184 -6.04 13.03 5.00
CA LEU A 184 -6.60 11.70 5.24
C LEU A 184 -7.24 11.66 6.62
N LYS A 185 -8.44 11.08 6.71
CA LYS A 185 -9.10 10.87 8.01
C LYS A 185 -8.23 9.95 8.87
N THR A 186 -7.75 10.48 10.00
CA THR A 186 -7.12 9.67 11.06
C THR A 186 -8.23 9.13 11.95
N ARG A 187 -8.22 7.83 12.23
CA ARG A 187 -9.12 7.26 13.23
C ARG A 187 -8.56 7.56 14.62
N SER A 188 -9.35 8.21 15.48
CA SER A 188 -9.21 8.09 16.92
C SER A 188 -9.49 6.63 17.33
N GLU A 189 -8.84 6.14 18.38
CA GLU A 189 -8.73 4.71 18.73
C GLU A 189 -10.04 3.98 19.09
N GLU A 190 -11.21 4.51 18.77
CA GLU A 190 -12.49 4.01 19.31
C GLU A 190 -13.37 3.21 18.37
N HIS A 191 -13.00 2.78 17.19
CA HIS A 191 -13.80 1.78 16.47
C HIS A 191 -12.97 0.90 15.56
N THR A 192 -12.80 -0.33 16.03
CA THR A 192 -12.51 -1.53 15.23
C THR A 192 -13.55 -1.69 14.13
N SER A 193 -13.16 -1.50 12.90
CA SER A 193 -13.79 -2.18 11.76
C SER A 193 -12.73 -2.47 10.73
N GLU A 194 -12.34 -3.68 10.71
CA GLU A 194 -12.08 -4.64 9.67
C GLU A 194 -11.71 -4.07 8.28
N LEU A 195 -10.46 -3.65 8.12
CA LEU A 195 -9.67 -4.20 7.05
C LEU A 195 -8.75 -5.19 7.75
N GLN A 196 -9.33 -6.34 8.09
CA GLN A 196 -8.58 -7.49 8.54
C GLN A 196 -7.53 -7.78 7.49
N SER A 197 -6.37 -8.12 7.99
CA SER A 197 -5.22 -8.64 7.28
C SER A 197 -5.66 -9.42 6.05
N PRO A 198 -5.04 -9.17 4.94
CA PRO A 198 -5.40 -9.90 3.76
C PRO A 198 -5.21 -11.38 4.05
N ASP A 199 -6.26 -12.17 3.79
CA ASP A 199 -6.09 -13.55 3.38
C ASP A 199 -5.32 -13.53 2.05
N LEU A 200 -4.05 -13.14 2.13
CA LEU A 200 -3.15 -13.04 0.99
C LEU A 200 -2.59 -14.39 0.60
N ILE A 201 -2.79 -15.41 1.46
CA ILE A 201 -2.34 -16.76 1.18
C ILE A 201 -3.28 -17.77 1.88
N SER A 202 -4.08 -18.45 1.14
CA SER A 202 -4.52 -19.81 1.40
C SER A 202 -4.68 -20.57 0.10
#